data_84574dc4f22a0463d85651d736c17bcf
#
_entry.id   84574dc4f22a0463d85651d736c17bcf
#
_cell.length_a   1.000
_cell.length_b   1.000
_cell.length_c   1.000
_cell.angle_alpha   90.00
_cell.angle_beta   90.00
_cell.angle_gamma   90.00
#
_symmetry.space_group_name_H-M   'P 1'
#
loop_
_entity.id
_entity.type
_entity.pdbx_description
1 polymer ?
#
loop_
_entity_poly.entity_id
_entity_poly.type
_entity_poly.pdbx_seq_one_letter_code
_entity_poly.pdbx_strand_id
1 'polypeptide(L)'
;MGLNREFLVNIILLVVINLLIKPLYLFGIDARVQNIVGTENFGLYFALFNFIFLFQVINDPGIQNFNSRFIAQDPGKIIFHFPRILGSKVLLGLIFIIVTTLAAFLIGYDLSELNILILIAVNFFLATLFIYLRTNISALGMYRKDSYISAIDKLIMIIILGYLTWFYPDLESFTIYWFIYGQMIAYTIACIVAFAIVLPKVKERWIIFSWSYMLKLVKKSAPFALVILLVAIYLRIDGVMLERLLDDNGLQAGIYAAAYRFFEAAGMLAYLFGALLLPMYSALMGKKESVASLTLTSLRMILVISMTILVTLVVYRHDLMTFIYDDATTYYGKILIYMMLAFFAVAISHIYGAMIMAKGSLKELNIIFILGVILNVSLNLWLIPLKGAEGAAIATVATQFLVTISQICLAHLQMKLQINHSLIAKSIVFGFLCTLSAILWHNSGLYWTISMALSILFCLGISLLLGVVDKNMLSTLQKQNAES
;
A
#
# COMPACT_ATOMS: atom_id res chain seq x y z
N MET A 1 3.33 -2.55 33.86
CA MET A 1 2.79 -1.70 32.77
C MET A 1 1.52 -2.38 32.28
N GLY A 2 0.36 -1.68 32.27
CA GLY A 2 -0.89 -2.30 31.82
C GLY A 2 -0.82 -2.74 30.37
N LEU A 3 -1.46 -3.86 30.03
CA LEU A 3 -1.48 -4.50 28.71
C LEU A 3 -1.76 -3.47 27.58
N ASN A 4 -2.61 -2.48 27.86
CA ASN A 4 -2.98 -1.41 26.91
C ASN A 4 -1.83 -0.47 26.57
N ARG A 5 -0.94 -0.15 27.52
CA ARG A 5 0.20 0.75 27.28
C ARG A 5 1.29 0.07 26.45
N GLU A 6 1.56 -1.20 26.71
CA GLU A 6 2.54 -1.98 25.95
C GLU A 6 2.07 -2.19 24.50
N PHE A 7 0.78 -2.49 24.33
CA PHE A 7 0.16 -2.60 23.02
C PHE A 7 0.25 -1.28 22.22
N LEU A 8 -0.07 -0.14 22.85
CA LEU A 8 -0.02 1.16 22.19
C LEU A 8 1.42 1.52 21.77
N VAL A 9 2.40 1.30 22.64
CA VAL A 9 3.82 1.55 22.35
C VAL A 9 4.29 0.70 21.16
N ASN A 10 3.88 -0.57 21.11
CA ASN A 10 4.24 -1.47 20.00
C ASN A 10 3.59 -1.07 18.69
N ILE A 11 2.34 -0.59 18.69
CA ILE A 11 1.69 -0.03 17.49
C ILE A 11 2.43 1.22 17.00
N ILE A 12 2.73 2.17 17.90
CA ILE A 12 3.46 3.38 17.53
C ILE A 12 4.83 3.01 16.95
N LEU A 13 5.54 2.09 17.57
CA LEU A 13 6.84 1.62 17.10
C LEU A 13 6.73 1.01 15.70
N LEU A 14 5.74 0.14 15.46
CA LEU A 14 5.47 -0.49 14.16
C LEU A 14 5.16 0.58 13.09
N VAL A 15 4.33 1.56 13.42
CA VAL A 15 3.98 2.67 12.53
C VAL A 15 5.20 3.51 12.18
N VAL A 16 5.96 3.96 13.19
CA VAL A 16 7.15 4.81 12.99
C VAL A 16 8.21 4.08 12.17
N ILE A 17 8.52 2.83 12.51
CA ILE A 17 9.50 2.02 11.76
C ILE A 17 9.09 1.89 10.29
N ASN A 18 7.83 1.56 10.02
CA ASN A 18 7.37 1.37 8.64
C ASN A 18 7.27 2.69 7.86
N LEU A 19 6.89 3.80 8.50
CA LEU A 19 6.83 5.12 7.87
C LEU A 19 8.21 5.72 7.57
N LEU A 20 9.26 5.29 8.26
CA LEU A 20 10.62 5.74 7.96
C LEU A 20 11.32 4.81 6.95
N ILE A 21 11.28 3.50 7.19
CA ILE A 21 12.07 2.53 6.43
C ILE A 21 11.51 2.32 5.02
N LYS A 22 10.18 2.24 4.85
CA LYS A 22 9.60 1.99 3.53
C LYS A 22 9.78 3.15 2.55
N PRO A 23 9.53 4.43 2.90
CA PRO A 23 9.85 5.53 2.01
C PRO A 23 11.35 5.64 1.71
N LEU A 24 12.22 5.38 2.71
CA LEU A 24 13.66 5.33 2.47
C LEU A 24 14.05 4.25 1.44
N TYR A 25 13.41 3.08 1.50
CA TYR A 25 13.58 2.03 0.50
C TYR A 25 13.07 2.49 -0.88
N LEU A 26 11.87 3.07 -0.96
CA LEU A 26 11.25 3.48 -2.23
C LEU A 26 12.06 4.57 -2.95
N PHE A 27 12.51 5.60 -2.22
CA PHE A 27 13.21 6.74 -2.82
C PHE A 27 14.73 6.59 -2.80
N GLY A 28 15.29 5.92 -1.80
CA GLY A 28 16.74 5.73 -1.67
C GLY A 28 17.29 4.53 -2.46
N ILE A 29 16.49 3.49 -2.66
CA ILE A 29 16.92 2.26 -3.33
C ILE A 29 16.18 2.05 -4.65
N ASP A 30 14.86 1.93 -4.59
CA ASP A 30 14.05 1.54 -5.74
C ASP A 30 14.10 2.59 -6.87
N ALA A 31 14.06 3.90 -6.53
CA ALA A 31 14.26 4.98 -7.50
C ALA A 31 15.72 5.02 -8.02
N ARG A 32 16.71 4.78 -7.15
CA ARG A 32 18.12 4.72 -7.56
C ARG A 32 18.38 3.56 -8.52
N VAL A 33 17.76 2.40 -8.29
CA VAL A 33 17.82 1.27 -9.23
C VAL A 33 17.29 1.67 -10.60
N GLN A 34 16.16 2.38 -10.67
CA GLN A 34 15.62 2.87 -11.95
C GLN A 34 16.61 3.77 -12.68
N ASN A 35 17.30 4.68 -11.99
CA ASN A 35 18.34 5.53 -12.60
C ASN A 35 19.51 4.73 -13.16
N ILE A 36 19.92 3.64 -12.51
CA ILE A 36 21.06 2.81 -12.93
C ILE A 36 20.69 1.90 -14.11
N VAL A 37 19.55 1.19 -14.01
CA VAL A 37 19.17 0.21 -15.06
C VAL A 37 18.44 0.85 -16.25
N GLY A 38 18.07 2.13 -16.12
CA GLY A 38 17.28 2.88 -17.10
C GLY A 38 15.78 2.70 -16.96
N THR A 39 15.05 3.71 -17.42
CA THR A 39 13.59 3.80 -17.26
C THR A 39 12.85 2.67 -17.97
N GLU A 40 13.34 2.20 -19.15
CA GLU A 40 12.74 1.11 -19.92
C GLU A 40 12.84 -0.23 -19.17
N ASN A 41 14.05 -0.64 -18.76
CA ASN A 41 14.28 -1.90 -18.04
C ASN A 41 13.52 -1.93 -16.69
N PHE A 42 13.49 -0.79 -15.99
CA PHE A 42 12.71 -0.69 -14.77
C PHE A 42 11.21 -0.76 -15.04
N GLY A 43 10.74 -0.17 -16.15
CA GLY A 43 9.35 -0.22 -16.58
C GLY A 43 8.88 -1.64 -16.86
N LEU A 44 9.69 -2.45 -17.55
CA LEU A 44 9.41 -3.87 -17.75
C LEU A 44 9.33 -4.62 -16.38
N TYR A 45 10.30 -4.41 -15.49
CA TYR A 45 10.25 -4.97 -14.15
C TYR A 45 8.97 -4.57 -13.41
N PHE A 46 8.58 -3.29 -13.46
CA PHE A 46 7.37 -2.78 -12.82
C PHE A 46 6.10 -3.41 -13.40
N ALA A 47 6.03 -3.57 -14.73
CA ALA A 47 4.91 -4.24 -15.39
C ALA A 47 4.79 -5.72 -14.95
N LEU A 48 5.89 -6.47 -14.98
CA LEU A 48 5.94 -7.86 -14.53
C LEU A 48 5.61 -8.01 -13.03
N PHE A 49 6.10 -7.10 -12.20
CA PHE A 49 5.76 -7.04 -10.78
C PHE A 49 4.25 -6.85 -10.57
N ASN A 50 3.64 -5.90 -11.28
CA ASN A 50 2.21 -5.66 -11.22
C ASN A 50 1.41 -6.85 -11.78
N PHE A 51 1.85 -7.47 -12.87
CA PHE A 51 1.23 -8.67 -13.42
C PHE A 51 1.17 -9.80 -12.38
N ILE A 52 2.30 -10.10 -11.73
CA ILE A 52 2.37 -11.11 -10.66
C ILE A 52 1.45 -10.76 -9.50
N PHE A 53 1.37 -9.47 -9.14
CA PHE A 53 0.51 -9.01 -8.05
C PHE A 53 -0.97 -9.32 -8.29
N LEU A 54 -1.45 -9.31 -9.55
CA LEU A 54 -2.83 -9.67 -9.88
C LEU A 54 -3.18 -11.12 -9.48
N PHE A 55 -2.19 -12.02 -9.53
CA PHE A 55 -2.36 -13.42 -9.16
C PHE A 55 -2.06 -13.71 -7.69
N GLN A 56 -1.67 -12.70 -6.89
CA GLN A 56 -1.29 -12.87 -5.48
C GLN A 56 -2.38 -13.55 -4.64
N VAL A 57 -3.64 -13.41 -5.02
CA VAL A 57 -4.76 -14.08 -4.37
C VAL A 57 -4.63 -15.61 -4.36
N ILE A 58 -3.92 -16.20 -5.33
CA ILE A 58 -3.63 -17.64 -5.38
C ILE A 58 -2.61 -17.99 -4.29
N ASN A 59 -1.58 -17.17 -4.12
CA ASN A 59 -0.52 -17.37 -3.13
C ASN A 59 -1.02 -17.16 -1.68
N ASP A 60 -1.93 -16.19 -1.48
CA ASP A 60 -2.56 -15.92 -0.19
C ASP A 60 -4.02 -15.48 -0.33
N PRO A 61 -4.96 -16.40 -0.36
CA PRO A 61 -6.40 -16.07 -0.43
C PRO A 61 -6.96 -15.53 0.90
N GLY A 62 -6.15 -14.86 1.74
CA GLY A 62 -6.54 -14.34 3.05
C GLY A 62 -6.22 -15.28 4.22
N ILE A 63 -5.31 -16.22 4.03
CA ILE A 63 -4.86 -17.19 5.06
C ILE A 63 -4.32 -16.48 6.29
N GLN A 64 -3.65 -15.34 6.12
CA GLN A 64 -3.06 -14.56 7.22
C GLN A 64 -4.13 -14.11 8.23
N ASN A 65 -5.27 -13.60 7.75
CA ASN A 65 -6.37 -13.15 8.60
C ASN A 65 -7.00 -14.31 9.38
N PHE A 66 -7.19 -15.46 8.69
CA PHE A 66 -7.66 -16.68 9.33
C PHE A 66 -6.71 -17.14 10.43
N ASN A 67 -5.42 -17.25 10.11
CA ASN A 67 -4.40 -17.74 11.02
C ASN A 67 -4.27 -16.88 12.28
N SER A 68 -4.17 -15.55 12.10
CA SER A 68 -4.06 -14.61 13.23
C SER A 68 -5.21 -14.76 14.22
N ARG A 69 -6.44 -14.88 13.73
CA ARG A 69 -7.63 -15.03 14.58
C ARG A 69 -7.62 -16.32 15.38
N PHE A 70 -7.28 -17.46 14.75
CA PHE A 70 -7.35 -18.77 15.40
C PHE A 70 -6.23 -18.99 16.42
N ILE A 71 -5.01 -18.53 16.11
CA ILE A 71 -3.87 -18.63 17.02
C ILE A 71 -4.00 -17.68 18.20
N ALA A 72 -4.50 -16.43 17.96
CA ALA A 72 -4.71 -15.46 19.04
C ALA A 72 -5.77 -15.92 20.06
N GLN A 73 -6.81 -16.65 19.61
CA GLN A 73 -7.84 -17.20 20.50
C GLN A 73 -7.32 -18.35 21.38
N ASP A 74 -6.40 -19.14 20.86
CA ASP A 74 -5.81 -20.28 21.59
C ASP A 74 -4.38 -20.52 21.06
N PRO A 75 -3.35 -19.97 21.72
CA PRO A 75 -1.96 -20.13 21.31
C PRO A 75 -1.48 -21.58 21.19
N GLY A 76 -2.09 -22.53 21.94
CA GLY A 76 -1.78 -23.94 21.86
C GLY A 76 -2.09 -24.59 20.50
N LYS A 77 -3.03 -24.01 19.77
CA LYS A 77 -3.41 -24.47 18.42
C LYS A 77 -2.31 -24.29 17.38
N ILE A 78 -1.26 -23.51 17.65
CA ILE A 78 -0.14 -23.33 16.73
C ILE A 78 0.50 -24.67 16.36
N ILE A 79 0.61 -25.60 17.30
CA ILE A 79 1.19 -26.95 17.08
C ILE A 79 0.41 -27.70 15.99
N PHE A 80 -0.90 -27.53 15.93
CA PHE A 80 -1.75 -28.20 14.95
C PHE A 80 -1.85 -27.44 13.62
N HIS A 81 -2.06 -26.12 13.68
CA HIS A 81 -2.36 -25.30 12.48
C HIS A 81 -1.11 -24.90 11.72
N PHE A 82 -0.04 -24.52 12.40
CA PHE A 82 1.18 -24.00 11.75
C PHE A 82 1.75 -24.98 10.70
N PRO A 83 2.00 -26.28 11.00
CA PRO A 83 2.58 -27.20 10.03
C PRO A 83 1.70 -27.40 8.79
N ARG A 84 0.37 -27.43 8.98
CA ARG A 84 -0.61 -27.63 7.90
C ARG A 84 -0.78 -26.39 7.03
N ILE A 85 -0.77 -25.23 7.65
CA ILE A 85 -0.83 -23.96 6.91
C ILE A 85 0.47 -23.74 6.14
N LEU A 86 1.62 -24.03 6.75
CA LEU A 86 2.92 -23.93 6.08
C LEU A 86 2.97 -24.85 4.85
N GLY A 87 2.56 -26.12 4.98
CA GLY A 87 2.45 -27.04 3.86
C GLY A 87 1.47 -26.56 2.79
N SER A 88 0.33 -25.99 3.20
CA SER A 88 -0.64 -25.40 2.26
C SER A 88 -0.05 -24.19 1.53
N LYS A 89 0.71 -23.32 2.22
CA LYS A 89 1.36 -22.15 1.60
C LYS A 89 2.43 -22.52 0.59
N VAL A 90 3.25 -23.54 0.89
CA VAL A 90 4.24 -24.03 -0.09
C VAL A 90 3.55 -24.55 -1.34
N LEU A 91 2.46 -25.31 -1.20
CA LEU A 91 1.71 -25.83 -2.35
C LEU A 91 1.03 -24.71 -3.14
N LEU A 92 0.36 -23.77 -2.46
CA LEU A 92 -0.27 -22.62 -3.11
C LEU A 92 0.78 -21.71 -3.80
N GLY A 93 1.96 -21.56 -3.20
CA GLY A 93 3.08 -20.83 -3.79
C GLY A 93 3.60 -21.46 -5.08
N LEU A 94 3.71 -22.81 -5.11
CA LEU A 94 4.06 -23.52 -6.35
C LEU A 94 2.98 -23.37 -7.43
N ILE A 95 1.70 -23.54 -7.05
CA ILE A 95 0.57 -23.32 -7.98
C ILE A 95 0.58 -21.88 -8.50
N PHE A 96 0.82 -20.91 -7.63
CA PHE A 96 0.92 -19.50 -7.99
C PHE A 96 2.02 -19.24 -9.03
N ILE A 97 3.25 -19.75 -8.82
CA ILE A 97 4.36 -19.59 -9.77
C ILE A 97 4.01 -20.23 -11.11
N ILE A 98 3.45 -21.45 -11.12
CA ILE A 98 3.07 -22.15 -12.34
C ILE A 98 1.98 -21.40 -13.09
N VAL A 99 0.91 -20.99 -12.40
CA VAL A 99 -0.24 -20.31 -13.02
C VAL A 99 0.15 -18.93 -13.56
N THR A 100 0.94 -18.15 -12.82
CA THR A 100 1.42 -16.84 -13.29
C THR A 100 2.35 -16.96 -14.49
N THR A 101 3.27 -17.93 -14.48
CA THR A 101 4.18 -18.16 -15.61
C THR A 101 3.42 -18.63 -16.84
N LEU A 102 2.47 -19.56 -16.67
CA LEU A 102 1.62 -20.03 -17.78
C LEU A 102 0.74 -18.89 -18.35
N ALA A 103 0.14 -18.08 -17.49
CA ALA A 103 -0.64 -16.92 -17.91
C ALA A 103 0.22 -15.90 -18.67
N ALA A 104 1.42 -15.62 -18.21
CA ALA A 104 2.36 -14.73 -18.90
C ALA A 104 2.76 -15.28 -20.27
N PHE A 105 3.08 -16.57 -20.36
CA PHE A 105 3.36 -17.24 -21.64
C PHE A 105 2.18 -17.13 -22.63
N LEU A 106 0.95 -17.35 -22.17
CA LEU A 106 -0.26 -17.25 -23.01
C LEU A 106 -0.54 -15.83 -23.50
N ILE A 107 -0.11 -14.79 -22.75
CA ILE A 107 -0.24 -13.38 -23.13
C ILE A 107 0.88 -12.94 -24.08
N GLY A 108 1.91 -13.79 -24.30
CA GLY A 108 2.97 -13.54 -25.27
C GLY A 108 4.25 -12.92 -24.68
N TYR A 109 4.52 -13.10 -23.39
CA TYR A 109 5.83 -12.78 -22.81
C TYR A 109 6.90 -13.74 -23.34
N ASP A 110 8.06 -13.21 -23.71
CA ASP A 110 9.18 -14.02 -24.22
C ASP A 110 9.93 -14.78 -23.11
N LEU A 111 10.87 -15.65 -23.48
CA LEU A 111 11.62 -16.48 -22.53
C LEU A 111 12.48 -15.65 -21.58
N SER A 112 12.99 -14.49 -22.01
CA SER A 112 13.81 -13.62 -21.17
C SER A 112 12.95 -12.92 -20.11
N GLU A 113 11.77 -12.44 -20.51
CA GLU A 113 10.78 -11.83 -19.62
C GLU A 113 10.20 -12.85 -18.63
N LEU A 114 9.94 -14.09 -19.07
CA LEU A 114 9.50 -15.19 -18.20
C LEU A 114 10.52 -15.53 -17.12
N ASN A 115 11.83 -15.48 -17.44
CA ASN A 115 12.86 -15.67 -16.41
C ASN A 115 12.80 -14.60 -15.31
N ILE A 116 12.67 -13.33 -15.69
CA ILE A 116 12.50 -12.22 -14.74
C ILE A 116 11.21 -12.43 -13.93
N LEU A 117 10.11 -12.77 -14.58
CA LEU A 117 8.81 -13.01 -13.95
C LEU A 117 8.88 -14.13 -12.91
N ILE A 118 9.50 -15.27 -13.20
CA ILE A 118 9.66 -16.39 -12.26
C ILE A 118 10.42 -15.94 -11.00
N LEU A 119 11.52 -15.20 -11.17
CA LEU A 119 12.31 -14.70 -10.06
C LEU A 119 11.49 -13.72 -9.18
N ILE A 120 10.71 -12.83 -9.79
CA ILE A 120 9.81 -11.93 -9.06
C ILE A 120 8.70 -12.75 -8.37
N ALA A 121 8.14 -13.78 -9.01
CA ALA A 121 7.11 -14.63 -8.40
C ALA A 121 7.65 -15.38 -7.17
N VAL A 122 8.92 -15.85 -7.21
CA VAL A 122 9.60 -16.40 -6.02
C VAL A 122 9.72 -15.36 -4.91
N ASN A 123 10.08 -14.12 -5.23
CA ASN A 123 10.13 -13.02 -4.26
C ASN A 123 8.74 -12.76 -3.63
N PHE A 124 7.67 -12.80 -4.41
CA PHE A 124 6.29 -12.70 -3.89
C PHE A 124 5.94 -13.84 -2.96
N PHE A 125 6.33 -15.07 -3.31
CA PHE A 125 6.14 -16.24 -2.43
C PHE A 125 6.88 -16.04 -1.09
N LEU A 126 8.17 -15.68 -1.12
CA LEU A 126 8.97 -15.42 0.07
C LEU A 126 8.40 -14.28 0.93
N ALA A 127 7.98 -13.17 0.29
CA ALA A 127 7.36 -12.05 0.98
C ALA A 127 6.07 -12.46 1.72
N THR A 128 5.19 -13.24 1.08
CA THR A 128 3.96 -13.72 1.72
C THR A 128 4.23 -14.78 2.78
N LEU A 129 5.27 -15.60 2.62
CA LEU A 129 5.73 -16.54 3.63
C LEU A 129 6.25 -15.79 4.87
N PHE A 130 7.04 -14.74 4.67
CA PHE A 130 7.52 -13.88 5.74
C PHE A 130 6.36 -13.25 6.53
N ILE A 131 5.35 -12.69 5.83
CA ILE A 131 4.17 -12.12 6.49
C ILE A 131 3.41 -13.22 7.27
N TYR A 132 3.26 -14.42 6.72
CA TYR A 132 2.66 -15.55 7.44
C TYR A 132 3.42 -15.90 8.73
N LEU A 133 4.74 -15.96 8.69
CA LEU A 133 5.55 -16.23 9.88
C LEU A 133 5.38 -15.14 10.94
N ARG A 134 5.36 -13.86 10.53
CA ARG A 134 5.11 -12.73 11.39
C ARG A 134 3.73 -12.76 12.04
N THR A 135 2.67 -13.12 11.28
CA THR A 135 1.33 -13.24 11.85
C THR A 135 1.24 -14.27 12.98
N ASN A 136 2.05 -15.34 12.94
CA ASN A 136 2.15 -16.29 14.05
C ASN A 136 2.87 -15.67 15.26
N ILE A 137 3.93 -14.89 15.06
CA ILE A 137 4.66 -14.19 16.14
C ILE A 137 3.72 -13.23 16.87
N SER A 138 2.98 -12.42 16.10
CA SER A 138 2.00 -11.49 16.64
C SER A 138 0.85 -12.21 17.37
N ALA A 139 0.28 -13.27 16.77
CA ALA A 139 -0.81 -14.05 17.35
C ALA A 139 -0.41 -14.80 18.65
N LEU A 140 0.88 -15.11 18.83
CA LEU A 140 1.43 -15.64 20.08
C LEU A 140 1.63 -14.57 21.17
N GLY A 141 1.21 -13.33 20.94
CA GLY A 141 1.37 -12.21 21.87
C GLY A 141 2.78 -11.61 21.90
N MET A 142 3.67 -12.02 21.00
CA MET A 142 5.04 -11.50 20.92
C MET A 142 5.10 -10.17 20.10
N TYR A 143 4.21 -9.21 20.39
CA TYR A 143 4.02 -7.97 19.62
C TYR A 143 5.30 -7.18 19.46
N ARG A 144 6.12 -7.07 20.51
CA ARG A 144 7.38 -6.35 20.45
C ARG A 144 8.36 -6.96 19.45
N LYS A 145 8.47 -8.29 19.40
CA LYS A 145 9.31 -8.98 18.41
C LYS A 145 8.77 -8.77 17.01
N ASP A 146 7.44 -8.86 16.80
CA ASP A 146 6.82 -8.59 15.50
C ASP A 146 7.08 -7.16 15.03
N SER A 147 6.99 -6.16 15.92
CA SER A 147 7.29 -4.77 15.57
C SER A 147 8.74 -4.59 15.08
N TYR A 148 9.72 -5.17 15.74
CA TYR A 148 11.13 -5.07 15.32
C TYR A 148 11.40 -5.77 13.99
N ILE A 149 10.82 -6.94 13.74
CA ILE A 149 11.05 -7.66 12.49
C ILE A 149 10.14 -7.18 11.35
N SER A 150 9.19 -6.28 11.61
CA SER A 150 8.18 -5.85 10.64
C SER A 150 8.75 -5.19 9.38
N ALA A 151 9.95 -4.63 9.47
CA ALA A 151 10.65 -3.98 8.37
C ALA A 151 12.05 -4.55 8.13
N ILE A 152 12.36 -5.73 8.71
CA ILE A 152 13.69 -6.35 8.59
C ILE A 152 14.04 -6.68 7.12
N ASP A 153 13.05 -7.08 6.32
CA ASP A 153 13.20 -7.30 4.89
C ASP A 153 13.66 -6.03 4.18
N LYS A 154 13.02 -4.89 4.46
CA LYS A 154 13.40 -3.61 3.86
C LYS A 154 14.72 -3.08 4.38
N LEU A 155 15.03 -3.29 5.66
CA LEU A 155 16.34 -2.93 6.21
C LEU A 155 17.47 -3.72 5.53
N ILE A 156 17.30 -5.02 5.36
CA ILE A 156 18.30 -5.86 4.67
C ILE A 156 18.43 -5.44 3.20
N MET A 157 17.30 -5.15 2.52
CA MET A 157 17.32 -4.61 1.14
C MET A 157 18.10 -3.29 1.07
N ILE A 158 17.86 -2.36 2.00
CA ILE A 158 18.58 -1.09 2.07
C ILE A 158 20.09 -1.31 2.25
N ILE A 159 20.49 -2.25 3.09
CA ILE A 159 21.91 -2.55 3.32
C ILE A 159 22.53 -3.17 2.07
N ILE A 160 21.96 -4.24 1.52
CA ILE A 160 22.52 -4.98 0.39
C ILE A 160 22.48 -4.11 -0.90
N LEU A 161 21.28 -3.65 -1.25
CA LEU A 161 21.08 -2.89 -2.49
C LEU A 161 21.64 -1.47 -2.36
N GLY A 162 21.62 -0.89 -1.15
CA GLY A 162 22.28 0.38 -0.88
C GLY A 162 23.79 0.31 -1.11
N TYR A 163 24.44 -0.76 -0.64
CA TYR A 163 25.86 -0.97 -0.95
C TYR A 163 26.09 -1.11 -2.47
N LEU A 164 25.28 -1.92 -3.14
CA LEU A 164 25.43 -2.20 -4.58
C LEU A 164 25.12 -0.98 -5.46
N THR A 165 24.22 -0.08 -5.06
CA THR A 165 23.79 1.06 -5.89
C THR A 165 24.50 2.37 -5.59
N TRP A 166 25.12 2.51 -4.40
CA TRP A 166 25.78 3.75 -3.97
C TRP A 166 27.29 3.62 -3.77
N PHE A 167 27.80 2.42 -3.50
CA PHE A 167 29.19 2.21 -3.10
C PHE A 167 29.94 1.20 -3.99
N TYR A 168 29.24 0.41 -4.80
CA TYR A 168 29.87 -0.56 -5.69
C TYR A 168 30.55 0.16 -6.86
N PRO A 169 31.85 -0.15 -7.18
CA PRO A 169 32.65 0.64 -8.14
C PRO A 169 32.18 0.50 -9.59
N ASP A 170 31.64 -0.65 -9.97
CA ASP A 170 31.23 -0.98 -11.34
C ASP A 170 29.69 -0.99 -11.45
N LEU A 171 29.11 0.21 -11.56
CA LEU A 171 27.66 0.37 -11.75
C LEU A 171 27.19 -0.05 -13.15
N GLU A 172 28.07 -0.11 -14.15
CA GLU A 172 27.72 -0.53 -15.53
C GLU A 172 27.35 -2.02 -15.56
N SER A 173 27.90 -2.84 -14.67
CA SER A 173 27.54 -4.26 -14.53
C SER A 173 26.23 -4.50 -13.80
N PHE A 174 25.65 -3.47 -13.15
CA PHE A 174 24.42 -3.60 -12.37
C PHE A 174 23.22 -3.71 -13.30
N THR A 175 22.51 -4.84 -13.24
CA THR A 175 21.31 -5.11 -14.02
C THR A 175 20.10 -5.30 -13.12
N ILE A 176 18.90 -5.36 -13.70
CA ILE A 176 17.65 -5.63 -12.97
C ILE A 176 17.69 -6.95 -12.20
N TYR A 177 18.50 -7.93 -12.65
CA TYR A 177 18.69 -9.20 -11.95
C TYR A 177 19.36 -9.03 -10.58
N TRP A 178 20.34 -8.12 -10.44
CA TRP A 178 20.98 -7.82 -9.15
C TRP A 178 19.96 -7.29 -8.14
N PHE A 179 19.05 -6.44 -8.63
CA PHE A 179 17.96 -5.92 -7.80
C PHE A 179 17.03 -7.03 -7.32
N ILE A 180 16.61 -7.94 -8.22
CA ILE A 180 15.72 -9.06 -7.90
C ILE A 180 16.39 -10.06 -6.96
N TYR A 181 17.67 -10.39 -7.18
CA TYR A 181 18.44 -11.27 -6.29
C TYR A 181 18.70 -10.63 -4.93
N GLY A 182 18.97 -9.33 -4.87
CA GLY A 182 19.09 -8.61 -3.60
C GLY A 182 17.80 -8.66 -2.77
N GLN A 183 16.64 -8.52 -3.41
CA GLN A 183 15.36 -8.72 -2.77
C GLN A 183 15.17 -10.17 -2.30
N MET A 184 15.55 -11.16 -3.12
CA MET A 184 15.43 -12.58 -2.79
C MET A 184 16.25 -12.95 -1.56
N ILE A 185 17.49 -12.47 -1.49
CA ILE A 185 18.38 -12.67 -0.33
C ILE A 185 17.75 -12.05 0.91
N ALA A 186 17.26 -10.82 0.81
CA ALA A 186 16.64 -10.11 1.93
C ALA A 186 15.40 -10.82 2.46
N TYR A 187 14.49 -11.24 1.58
CA TYR A 187 13.31 -12.01 1.96
C TYR A 187 13.66 -13.38 2.56
N THR A 188 14.67 -14.06 2.01
CA THR A 188 15.14 -15.36 2.54
C THR A 188 15.66 -15.20 3.96
N ILE A 189 16.53 -14.20 4.21
CA ILE A 189 17.06 -13.93 5.55
C ILE A 189 15.93 -13.56 6.50
N ALA A 190 14.98 -12.71 6.07
CA ALA A 190 13.83 -12.33 6.87
C ALA A 190 12.95 -13.54 7.24
N CYS A 191 12.72 -14.47 6.29
CA CYS A 191 12.02 -15.73 6.54
C CYS A 191 12.77 -16.60 7.55
N ILE A 192 14.09 -16.75 7.42
CA ILE A 192 14.91 -17.53 8.35
C ILE A 192 14.81 -16.96 9.77
N VAL A 193 14.96 -15.64 9.93
CA VAL A 193 14.84 -14.96 11.24
C VAL A 193 13.45 -15.18 11.85
N ALA A 194 12.39 -14.95 11.08
CA ALA A 194 11.02 -15.12 11.56
C ALA A 194 10.71 -16.59 11.88
N PHE A 195 11.19 -17.53 11.07
CA PHE A 195 11.04 -18.97 11.29
C PHE A 195 11.77 -19.42 12.57
N ALA A 196 13.00 -18.95 12.82
CA ALA A 196 13.75 -19.25 14.03
C ALA A 196 13.04 -18.77 15.31
N ILE A 197 12.23 -17.71 15.25
CA ILE A 197 11.42 -17.23 16.38
C ILE A 197 10.20 -18.13 16.63
N VAL A 198 9.57 -18.65 15.57
CA VAL A 198 8.35 -19.47 15.68
C VAL A 198 8.67 -20.93 15.98
N LEU A 199 9.76 -21.46 15.42
CA LEU A 199 10.13 -22.90 15.47
C LEU A 199 10.11 -23.51 16.90
N PRO A 200 10.64 -22.85 17.96
CA PRO A 200 10.59 -23.38 19.30
C PRO A 200 9.18 -23.60 19.89
N LYS A 201 8.16 -22.99 19.26
CA LYS A 201 6.75 -23.10 19.67
C LYS A 201 6.01 -24.22 18.93
N VAL A 202 6.62 -24.75 17.86
CA VAL A 202 6.08 -25.83 17.03
C VAL A 202 6.92 -27.08 17.30
N LYS A 203 6.32 -28.12 17.82
CA LYS A 203 7.03 -29.38 18.16
C LYS A 203 7.68 -30.02 16.89
N GLU A 204 8.09 -31.26 16.93
CA GLU A 204 8.93 -31.99 15.97
C GLU A 204 8.52 -31.89 14.46
N ARG A 205 7.22 -31.71 14.16
CA ARG A 205 6.73 -31.65 12.77
C ARG A 205 6.37 -30.21 12.39
N TRP A 206 7.22 -29.54 11.64
CA TRP A 206 7.03 -28.14 11.23
C TRP A 206 6.40 -27.96 9.83
N ILE A 207 6.24 -29.03 9.03
CA ILE A 207 5.51 -29.02 7.76
C ILE A 207 4.67 -30.29 7.59
N ILE A 208 3.40 -30.14 7.21
CA ILE A 208 2.48 -31.25 6.92
C ILE A 208 1.65 -30.86 5.69
N PHE A 209 1.70 -31.69 4.66
CA PHE A 209 0.86 -31.53 3.46
C PHE A 209 -0.49 -32.21 3.69
N SER A 210 -1.60 -31.47 3.55
CA SER A 210 -2.95 -31.98 3.65
C SER A 210 -3.87 -31.26 2.68
N TRP A 211 -4.23 -31.92 1.59
CA TRP A 211 -5.12 -31.40 0.56
C TRP A 211 -6.49 -31.00 1.13
N SER A 212 -7.09 -31.87 1.94
CA SER A 212 -8.38 -31.61 2.59
C SER A 212 -8.33 -30.39 3.51
N TYR A 213 -7.22 -30.18 4.23
CA TYR A 213 -7.05 -29.01 5.10
C TYR A 213 -6.91 -27.75 4.25
N MET A 214 -6.11 -27.79 3.19
CA MET A 214 -5.91 -26.65 2.28
C MET A 214 -7.23 -26.22 1.62
N LEU A 215 -8.02 -27.14 1.09
CA LEU A 215 -9.32 -26.81 0.49
C LEU A 215 -10.30 -26.18 1.49
N LYS A 216 -10.34 -26.68 2.72
CA LYS A 216 -11.14 -26.08 3.80
C LYS A 216 -10.68 -24.68 4.15
N LEU A 217 -9.36 -24.47 4.18
CA LEU A 217 -8.74 -23.17 4.46
C LEU A 217 -9.10 -22.15 3.38
N VAL A 218 -8.87 -22.48 2.09
CA VAL A 218 -9.19 -21.63 0.94
C VAL A 218 -10.68 -21.30 0.91
N LYS A 219 -11.57 -22.29 1.10
CA LYS A 219 -13.03 -22.06 1.13
C LYS A 219 -13.45 -21.08 2.21
N LYS A 220 -12.83 -21.13 3.40
CA LYS A 220 -13.13 -20.19 4.49
C LYS A 220 -12.58 -18.78 4.25
N SER A 221 -11.50 -18.66 3.48
CA SER A 221 -10.86 -17.37 3.15
C SER A 221 -11.44 -16.71 1.89
N ALA A 222 -12.14 -17.47 1.05
CA ALA A 222 -12.67 -17.02 -0.26
C ALA A 222 -13.46 -15.70 -0.25
N PRO A 223 -14.32 -15.38 0.73
CA PRO A 223 -15.05 -14.10 0.76
C PRO A 223 -14.13 -12.88 0.81
N PHE A 224 -12.98 -12.98 1.47
CA PHE A 224 -11.98 -11.92 1.55
C PHE A 224 -11.10 -11.87 0.30
N ALA A 225 -10.90 -13.02 -0.36
CA ALA A 225 -10.09 -13.13 -1.57
C ALA A 225 -10.62 -12.27 -2.72
N LEU A 226 -11.95 -12.18 -2.88
CA LEU A 226 -12.57 -11.37 -3.93
C LEU A 226 -12.30 -9.88 -3.75
N VAL A 227 -12.40 -9.36 -2.52
CA VAL A 227 -12.04 -7.95 -2.21
C VAL A 227 -10.58 -7.67 -2.57
N ILE A 228 -9.67 -8.56 -2.14
CA ILE A 228 -8.23 -8.43 -2.41
C ILE A 228 -7.96 -8.43 -3.91
N LEU A 229 -8.59 -9.34 -4.65
CA LEU A 229 -8.43 -9.46 -6.11
C LEU A 229 -8.93 -8.19 -6.83
N LEU A 230 -10.14 -7.73 -6.53
CA LEU A 230 -10.71 -6.55 -7.18
C LEU A 230 -9.88 -5.29 -6.93
N VAL A 231 -9.45 -5.10 -5.68
CA VAL A 231 -8.57 -3.98 -5.30
C VAL A 231 -7.22 -4.10 -6.02
N ALA A 232 -6.64 -5.30 -6.09
CA ALA A 232 -5.38 -5.53 -6.81
C ALA A 232 -5.51 -5.16 -8.30
N ILE A 233 -6.61 -5.56 -8.96
CA ILE A 233 -6.81 -5.27 -10.37
C ILE A 233 -6.81 -3.76 -10.61
N TYR A 234 -7.72 -2.98 -10.01
CA TYR A 234 -7.84 -1.56 -10.34
C TYR A 234 -6.69 -0.69 -9.80
N LEU A 235 -5.83 -1.23 -8.92
CA LEU A 235 -4.62 -0.51 -8.46
C LEU A 235 -3.36 -0.87 -9.25
N ARG A 236 -3.32 -2.05 -9.90
CA ARG A 236 -2.08 -2.59 -10.45
C ARG A 236 -2.14 -2.91 -11.94
N ILE A 237 -3.34 -2.97 -12.54
CA ILE A 237 -3.49 -3.32 -13.95
C ILE A 237 -2.87 -2.28 -14.88
N ASP A 238 -2.80 -1.01 -14.46
CA ASP A 238 -2.27 0.10 -15.25
C ASP A 238 -0.84 -0.16 -15.74
N GLY A 239 0.04 -0.66 -14.85
CA GLY A 239 1.43 -0.97 -15.21
C GLY A 239 1.55 -2.09 -16.24
N VAL A 240 0.67 -3.09 -16.17
CA VAL A 240 0.62 -4.19 -17.15
C VAL A 240 0.10 -3.69 -18.49
N MET A 241 -0.98 -2.88 -18.46
CA MET A 241 -1.59 -2.37 -19.70
C MET A 241 -0.68 -1.37 -20.41
N LEU A 242 0.11 -0.56 -19.67
CA LEU A 242 1.10 0.33 -20.26
C LEU A 242 2.13 -0.43 -21.07
N GLU A 243 2.67 -1.50 -20.50
CA GLU A 243 3.70 -2.31 -21.16
C GLU A 243 3.13 -3.14 -22.32
N ARG A 244 1.88 -3.65 -22.20
CA ARG A 244 1.27 -4.51 -23.26
C ARG A 244 0.58 -3.74 -24.40
N LEU A 245 0.14 -2.51 -24.18
CA LEU A 245 -0.57 -1.71 -25.19
C LEU A 245 0.34 -0.75 -25.95
N LEU A 246 1.60 -0.59 -25.54
CA LEU A 246 2.55 0.34 -26.15
C LEU A 246 3.82 -0.44 -26.56
N ASP A 247 4.30 -0.17 -27.78
CA ASP A 247 5.55 -0.74 -28.29
C ASP A 247 6.73 0.18 -27.97
N ASP A 248 6.97 0.43 -26.66
CA ASP A 248 7.98 1.39 -26.18
C ASP A 248 9.00 0.76 -25.22
N ASN A 249 9.12 -0.56 -25.24
CA ASN A 249 10.03 -1.33 -24.36
C ASN A 249 9.84 -1.04 -22.87
N GLY A 250 8.63 -0.63 -22.45
CA GLY A 250 8.31 -0.33 -21.06
C GLY A 250 8.62 1.10 -20.60
N LEU A 251 9.04 2.00 -21.49
CA LEU A 251 9.38 3.39 -21.15
C LEU A 251 8.24 4.09 -20.41
N GLN A 252 7.02 4.04 -20.93
CA GLN A 252 5.86 4.68 -20.30
C GLN A 252 5.50 4.01 -18.97
N ALA A 253 5.70 2.72 -18.83
CA ALA A 253 5.50 2.02 -17.55
C ALA A 253 6.54 2.46 -16.50
N GLY A 254 7.80 2.71 -16.91
CA GLY A 254 8.84 3.24 -16.04
C GLY A 254 8.58 4.68 -15.59
N ILE A 255 8.10 5.55 -16.48
CA ILE A 255 7.68 6.92 -16.15
C ILE A 255 6.49 6.89 -15.17
N TYR A 256 5.52 6.03 -15.42
CA TYR A 256 4.38 5.84 -14.51
C TYR A 256 4.84 5.33 -13.13
N ALA A 257 5.76 4.37 -13.08
CA ALA A 257 6.32 3.81 -11.86
C ALA A 257 6.99 4.90 -10.99
N ALA A 258 7.70 5.85 -11.62
CA ALA A 258 8.34 6.96 -10.92
C ALA A 258 7.33 7.81 -10.12
N ALA A 259 6.21 8.18 -10.73
CA ALA A 259 5.13 8.91 -10.06
C ALA A 259 4.32 8.02 -9.08
N TYR A 260 4.14 6.74 -9.43
CA TYR A 260 3.41 5.77 -8.61
C TYR A 260 4.06 5.54 -7.25
N ARG A 261 5.39 5.65 -7.13
CA ARG A 261 6.10 5.57 -5.83
C ARG A 261 5.62 6.62 -4.83
N PHE A 262 5.35 7.85 -5.29
CA PHE A 262 4.79 8.90 -4.43
C PHE A 262 3.36 8.56 -3.99
N PHE A 263 2.55 8.04 -4.90
CA PHE A 263 1.20 7.54 -4.59
C PHE A 263 1.25 6.43 -3.54
N GLU A 264 2.16 5.47 -3.69
CA GLU A 264 2.31 4.34 -2.76
C GLU A 264 2.83 4.81 -1.39
N ALA A 265 3.85 5.67 -1.36
CA ALA A 265 4.40 6.20 -0.12
C ALA A 265 3.37 7.02 0.68
N ALA A 266 2.64 7.91 0.00
CA ALA A 266 1.56 8.69 0.62
C ALA A 266 0.39 7.80 1.04
N GLY A 267 0.05 6.80 0.23
CA GLY A 267 -1.00 5.82 0.49
C GLY A 267 -0.78 4.99 1.77
N MET A 268 0.48 4.78 2.19
CA MET A 268 0.77 4.09 3.45
C MET A 268 0.16 4.80 4.66
N LEU A 269 0.19 6.15 4.68
CA LEU A 269 -0.45 6.93 5.75
C LEU A 269 -1.96 6.70 5.78
N ALA A 270 -2.61 6.78 4.62
CA ALA A 270 -4.04 6.57 4.49
C ALA A 270 -4.47 5.15 4.90
N TYR A 271 -3.70 4.15 4.51
CA TYR A 271 -3.90 2.75 4.91
C TYR A 271 -3.86 2.57 6.42
N LEU A 272 -2.92 3.21 7.12
CA LEU A 272 -2.82 3.15 8.59
C LEU A 272 -4.06 3.73 9.25
N PHE A 273 -4.61 4.83 8.73
CA PHE A 273 -5.90 5.37 9.21
C PHE A 273 -7.04 4.34 9.07
N GLY A 274 -7.18 3.73 7.91
CA GLY A 274 -8.18 2.69 7.67
C GLY A 274 -8.04 1.49 8.62
N ALA A 275 -6.81 1.02 8.82
CA ALA A 275 -6.51 -0.10 9.71
C ALA A 275 -6.85 0.18 11.19
N LEU A 276 -6.63 1.41 11.65
CA LEU A 276 -7.00 1.83 13.01
C LEU A 276 -8.51 2.05 13.16
N LEU A 277 -9.17 2.60 12.14
CA LEU A 277 -10.59 2.93 12.19
C LEU A 277 -11.49 1.70 12.14
N LEU A 278 -11.10 0.65 11.43
CA LEU A 278 -11.93 -0.56 11.28
C LEU A 278 -12.35 -1.18 12.63
N PRO A 279 -11.46 -1.48 13.57
CA PRO A 279 -11.87 -1.99 14.89
C PRO A 279 -12.64 -0.97 15.71
N MET A 280 -12.34 0.33 15.61
CA MET A 280 -13.07 1.39 16.32
C MET A 280 -14.51 1.49 15.84
N TYR A 281 -14.75 1.50 14.53
CA TYR A 281 -16.10 1.46 13.96
C TYR A 281 -16.86 0.18 14.38
N SER A 282 -16.19 -0.97 14.34
CA SER A 282 -16.79 -2.25 14.75
C SER A 282 -17.22 -2.22 16.21
N ALA A 283 -16.41 -1.63 17.10
CA ALA A 283 -16.74 -1.49 18.53
C ALA A 283 -17.95 -0.58 18.77
N LEU A 284 -17.99 0.62 18.13
CA LEU A 284 -19.11 1.56 18.24
C LEU A 284 -20.41 0.94 17.72
N MET A 285 -20.35 0.29 16.54
CA MET A 285 -21.53 -0.37 15.97
C MET A 285 -22.02 -1.54 16.82
N GLY A 286 -21.11 -2.30 17.44
CA GLY A 286 -21.45 -3.37 18.40
C GLY A 286 -22.19 -2.85 19.63
N LYS A 287 -21.82 -1.67 20.13
CA LYS A 287 -22.51 -0.96 21.23
C LYS A 287 -23.74 -0.17 20.77
N LYS A 288 -24.08 -0.18 19.47
CA LYS A 288 -25.13 0.65 18.84
C LYS A 288 -24.94 2.17 19.03
N GLU A 289 -23.71 2.60 19.17
CA GLU A 289 -23.31 4.01 19.29
C GLU A 289 -23.13 4.66 17.91
N SER A 290 -23.24 6.00 17.86
CA SER A 290 -23.09 6.76 16.62
C SER A 290 -21.62 6.81 16.17
N VAL A 291 -21.37 6.48 14.90
CA VAL A 291 -20.06 6.60 14.27
C VAL A 291 -19.74 8.01 13.74
N ALA A 292 -20.71 8.94 13.81
CA ALA A 292 -20.61 10.25 13.17
C ALA A 292 -19.47 11.12 13.72
N SER A 293 -19.26 11.15 15.03
CA SER A 293 -18.19 11.93 15.67
C SER A 293 -16.81 11.42 15.26
N LEU A 294 -16.59 10.09 15.33
CA LEU A 294 -15.32 9.47 14.90
C LEU A 294 -15.06 9.72 13.42
N THR A 295 -16.08 9.59 12.57
CA THR A 295 -15.95 9.84 11.12
C THR A 295 -15.58 11.30 10.84
N LEU A 296 -16.24 12.26 11.50
CA LEU A 296 -15.96 13.68 11.30
C LEU A 296 -14.52 14.03 11.74
N THR A 297 -14.09 13.51 12.88
CA THR A 297 -12.72 13.71 13.39
C THR A 297 -11.68 13.12 12.44
N SER A 298 -11.88 11.90 11.99
CA SER A 298 -10.99 11.21 11.06
C SER A 298 -10.93 11.91 9.70
N LEU A 299 -12.07 12.39 9.19
CA LEU A 299 -12.13 13.18 7.94
C LEU A 299 -11.33 14.47 8.06
N ARG A 300 -11.48 15.23 9.13
CA ARG A 300 -10.71 16.46 9.35
C ARG A 300 -9.21 16.21 9.31
N MET A 301 -8.75 15.17 10.01
CA MET A 301 -7.33 14.80 10.04
C MET A 301 -6.81 14.37 8.67
N ILE A 302 -7.51 13.45 7.99
CA ILE A 302 -7.05 12.94 6.70
C ILE A 302 -7.12 14.01 5.61
N LEU A 303 -8.11 14.91 5.63
CA LEU A 303 -8.22 16.03 4.69
C LEU A 303 -7.03 16.99 4.83
N VAL A 304 -6.64 17.34 6.06
CA VAL A 304 -5.47 18.21 6.28
C VAL A 304 -4.20 17.54 5.77
N ILE A 305 -3.98 16.27 6.16
CA ILE A 305 -2.77 15.52 5.78
C ILE A 305 -2.72 15.34 4.27
N SER A 306 -3.78 14.79 3.66
CA SER A 306 -3.78 14.46 2.23
C SER A 306 -3.77 15.70 1.33
N MET A 307 -4.46 16.78 1.73
CA MET A 307 -4.43 18.05 1.00
C MET A 307 -3.06 18.73 1.07
N THR A 308 -2.42 18.71 2.25
CA THR A 308 -1.05 19.23 2.40
C THR A 308 -0.07 18.47 1.52
N ILE A 309 -0.12 17.13 1.53
CA ILE A 309 0.72 16.28 0.67
C ILE A 309 0.43 16.55 -0.80
N LEU A 310 -0.84 16.55 -1.22
CA LEU A 310 -1.26 16.83 -2.59
C LEU A 310 -0.69 18.17 -3.08
N VAL A 311 -0.98 19.24 -2.35
CA VAL A 311 -0.59 20.61 -2.77
C VAL A 311 0.94 20.72 -2.83
N THR A 312 1.62 20.26 -1.81
CA THR A 312 3.09 20.35 -1.75
C THR A 312 3.74 19.56 -2.88
N LEU A 313 3.37 18.31 -3.10
CA LEU A 313 3.98 17.50 -4.15
C LEU A 313 3.61 17.97 -5.55
N VAL A 314 2.42 18.57 -5.75
CA VAL A 314 2.01 19.13 -7.04
C VAL A 314 2.75 20.44 -7.35
N VAL A 315 2.93 21.34 -6.38
CA VAL A 315 3.66 22.60 -6.62
C VAL A 315 5.14 22.33 -6.88
N TYR A 316 5.78 21.48 -6.08
CA TYR A 316 7.21 21.15 -6.20
C TYR A 316 7.50 19.95 -7.10
N ARG A 317 6.56 19.54 -7.97
CA ARG A 317 6.65 18.32 -8.80
C ARG A 317 7.89 18.25 -9.69
N HIS A 318 8.28 19.41 -10.26
CA HIS A 318 9.45 19.46 -11.16
C HIS A 318 10.73 19.26 -10.37
N ASP A 319 10.91 20.04 -9.29
CA ASP A 319 12.09 19.95 -8.42
C ASP A 319 12.26 18.54 -7.83
N LEU A 320 11.16 17.94 -7.38
CA LEU A 320 11.16 16.59 -6.82
C LEU A 320 11.54 15.54 -7.86
N MET A 321 10.93 15.58 -9.06
CA MET A 321 11.20 14.59 -10.08
C MET A 321 12.62 14.69 -10.61
N THR A 322 13.13 15.89 -10.88
CA THR A 322 14.50 16.11 -11.35
C THR A 322 15.55 15.85 -10.28
N PHE A 323 15.18 15.96 -9.00
CA PHE A 323 16.08 15.60 -7.91
C PHE A 323 16.24 14.07 -7.73
N ILE A 324 15.16 13.30 -8.01
CA ILE A 324 15.16 11.85 -7.76
C ILE A 324 15.53 11.06 -9.01
N TYR A 325 15.15 11.53 -10.22
CA TYR A 325 15.31 10.79 -11.47
C TYR A 325 16.17 11.58 -12.44
N ASP A 326 17.25 10.96 -12.91
CA ASP A 326 18.23 11.55 -13.80
C ASP A 326 17.63 11.91 -15.18
N ASP A 327 16.66 11.10 -15.67
CA ASP A 327 15.97 11.29 -16.96
C ASP A 327 14.64 12.06 -16.83
N ALA A 328 14.39 12.71 -15.68
CA ALA A 328 13.10 13.35 -15.43
C ALA A 328 12.88 14.55 -16.35
N THR A 329 11.73 14.56 -17.01
CA THR A 329 11.20 15.66 -17.82
C THR A 329 9.96 16.28 -17.16
N THR A 330 9.44 17.36 -17.75
CA THR A 330 8.16 17.95 -17.32
C THR A 330 7.00 16.96 -17.38
N TYR A 331 7.11 15.91 -18.19
CA TYR A 331 6.10 14.86 -18.31
C TYR A 331 5.98 14.02 -17.04
N TYR A 332 7.11 13.68 -16.38
CA TYR A 332 7.09 13.01 -15.07
C TYR A 332 6.29 13.80 -14.03
N GLY A 333 6.51 15.12 -13.97
CA GLY A 333 5.76 16.00 -13.08
C GLY A 333 4.26 16.05 -13.40
N LYS A 334 3.89 15.92 -14.68
CA LYS A 334 2.48 15.86 -15.10
C LYS A 334 1.79 14.58 -14.58
N ILE A 335 2.46 13.43 -14.67
CA ILE A 335 1.94 12.17 -14.14
C ILE A 335 1.80 12.25 -12.62
N LEU A 336 2.77 12.87 -11.93
CA LEU A 336 2.71 13.06 -10.47
C LEU A 336 1.46 13.85 -10.03
N ILE A 337 1.01 14.87 -10.79
CA ILE A 337 -0.23 15.59 -10.49
C ILE A 337 -1.41 14.62 -10.39
N TYR A 338 -1.59 13.77 -11.41
CA TYR A 338 -2.69 12.82 -11.45
C TYR A 338 -2.56 11.78 -10.32
N MET A 339 -1.35 11.27 -10.05
CA MET A 339 -1.13 10.33 -8.95
C MET A 339 -1.48 10.93 -7.58
N MET A 340 -1.17 12.21 -7.35
CA MET A 340 -1.51 12.87 -6.09
C MET A 340 -3.01 13.18 -5.97
N LEU A 341 -3.70 13.47 -7.07
CA LEU A 341 -5.16 13.56 -7.09
C LEU A 341 -5.81 12.21 -6.76
N ALA A 342 -5.31 11.11 -7.33
CA ALA A 342 -5.75 9.77 -7.01
C ALA A 342 -5.51 9.43 -5.53
N PHE A 343 -4.33 9.77 -4.99
CA PHE A 343 -4.02 9.59 -3.57
C PHE A 343 -5.01 10.33 -2.67
N PHE A 344 -5.38 11.57 -2.99
CA PHE A 344 -6.35 12.33 -2.20
C PHE A 344 -7.71 11.61 -2.12
N ALA A 345 -8.18 11.06 -3.23
CA ALA A 345 -9.41 10.25 -3.25
C ALA A 345 -9.27 8.97 -2.40
N VAL A 346 -8.16 8.23 -2.58
CA VAL A 346 -7.87 7.00 -1.81
C VAL A 346 -7.79 7.28 -0.31
N ALA A 347 -7.21 8.41 0.10
CA ALA A 347 -7.10 8.77 1.50
C ALA A 347 -8.48 8.89 2.17
N ILE A 348 -9.43 9.50 1.50
CA ILE A 348 -10.82 9.59 1.97
C ILE A 348 -11.51 8.21 1.92
N SER A 349 -11.28 7.44 0.86
CA SER A 349 -11.82 6.09 0.68
C SER A 349 -11.50 5.15 1.84
N HIS A 350 -10.31 5.25 2.43
CA HIS A 350 -9.93 4.41 3.58
C HIS A 350 -10.82 4.61 4.82
N ILE A 351 -11.36 5.82 5.04
CA ILE A 351 -12.27 6.08 6.16
C ILE A 351 -13.62 5.41 5.92
N TYR A 352 -14.23 5.68 4.76
CA TYR A 352 -15.57 5.15 4.44
C TYR A 352 -15.52 3.65 4.15
N GLY A 353 -14.47 3.17 3.51
CA GLY A 353 -14.25 1.74 3.29
C GLY A 353 -14.13 0.95 4.59
N ALA A 354 -13.38 1.45 5.59
CA ALA A 354 -13.29 0.84 6.91
C ALA A 354 -14.67 0.80 7.61
N MET A 355 -15.46 1.86 7.49
CA MET A 355 -16.80 1.93 8.05
C MET A 355 -17.75 0.91 7.42
N ILE A 356 -17.76 0.80 6.09
CA ILE A 356 -18.61 -0.16 5.35
C ILE A 356 -18.20 -1.59 5.68
N MET A 357 -16.87 -1.86 5.78
CA MET A 357 -16.37 -3.17 6.20
C MET A 357 -16.76 -3.51 7.64
N ALA A 358 -16.69 -2.54 8.56
CA ALA A 358 -17.11 -2.73 9.95
C ALA A 358 -18.60 -3.10 10.08
N LYS A 359 -19.44 -2.53 9.21
CA LYS A 359 -20.88 -2.89 9.12
C LYS A 359 -21.09 -4.29 8.53
N GLY A 360 -20.13 -4.85 7.81
CA GLY A 360 -20.28 -6.13 7.11
C GLY A 360 -20.93 -6.04 5.73
N SER A 361 -21.07 -4.84 5.15
CA SER A 361 -21.65 -4.58 3.82
C SER A 361 -20.63 -4.91 2.70
N LEU A 362 -20.06 -6.13 2.74
CA LEU A 362 -19.02 -6.55 1.78
C LEU A 362 -19.57 -6.75 0.37
N LYS A 363 -20.86 -7.10 0.23
CA LYS A 363 -21.47 -7.30 -1.08
C LYS A 363 -21.54 -5.98 -1.87
N GLU A 364 -22.00 -4.94 -1.22
CA GLU A 364 -22.10 -3.60 -1.81
C GLU A 364 -20.72 -3.03 -2.12
N LEU A 365 -19.75 -3.25 -1.23
CA LEU A 365 -18.38 -2.84 -1.43
C LEU A 365 -17.74 -3.54 -2.64
N ASN A 366 -17.99 -4.84 -2.81
CA ASN A 366 -17.53 -5.60 -3.99
C ASN A 366 -18.15 -5.07 -5.30
N ILE A 367 -19.44 -4.67 -5.28
CA ILE A 367 -20.07 -4.06 -6.46
C ILE A 367 -19.36 -2.75 -6.84
N ILE A 368 -19.05 -1.90 -5.86
CA ILE A 368 -18.30 -0.65 -6.10
C ILE A 368 -16.94 -0.96 -6.72
N PHE A 369 -16.23 -1.97 -6.22
CA PHE A 369 -14.92 -2.35 -6.76
C PHE A 369 -15.02 -2.96 -8.16
N ILE A 370 -16.07 -3.77 -8.46
CA ILE A 370 -16.30 -4.28 -9.82
C ILE A 370 -16.54 -3.11 -10.80
N LEU A 371 -17.35 -2.13 -10.43
CA LEU A 371 -17.56 -0.94 -11.25
C LEU A 371 -16.26 -0.14 -11.43
N GLY A 372 -15.44 -0.06 -10.39
CA GLY A 372 -14.09 0.53 -10.44
C GLY A 372 -13.19 -0.21 -11.45
N VAL A 373 -13.13 -1.53 -11.40
CA VAL A 373 -12.37 -2.35 -12.37
C VAL A 373 -12.83 -2.11 -13.79
N ILE A 374 -14.14 -2.17 -14.04
CA ILE A 374 -14.71 -1.97 -15.38
C ILE A 374 -14.34 -0.58 -15.90
N LEU A 375 -14.50 0.46 -15.10
CA LEU A 375 -14.17 1.83 -15.49
C LEU A 375 -12.66 1.96 -15.77
N ASN A 376 -11.81 1.46 -14.86
CA ASN A 376 -10.36 1.55 -15.01
C ASN A 376 -9.87 0.87 -16.29
N VAL A 377 -10.25 -0.40 -16.51
CA VAL A 377 -9.84 -1.15 -17.71
C VAL A 377 -10.37 -0.49 -18.98
N SER A 378 -11.63 -0.04 -19.00
CA SER A 378 -12.22 0.60 -20.18
C SER A 378 -11.51 1.91 -20.51
N LEU A 379 -11.22 2.75 -19.50
CA LEU A 379 -10.47 3.99 -19.69
C LEU A 379 -9.03 3.74 -20.11
N ASN A 380 -8.37 2.74 -19.54
CA ASN A 380 -7.00 2.38 -19.92
C ASN A 380 -6.91 1.92 -21.36
N LEU A 381 -7.82 1.04 -21.83
CA LEU A 381 -7.89 0.60 -23.23
C LEU A 381 -8.06 1.76 -24.21
N TRP A 382 -8.76 2.80 -23.79
CA TRP A 382 -8.98 4.01 -24.61
C TRP A 382 -7.86 5.02 -24.51
N LEU A 383 -7.42 5.35 -23.26
CA LEU A 383 -6.51 6.49 -23.02
C LEU A 383 -5.03 6.12 -23.14
N ILE A 384 -4.61 4.90 -22.82
CA ILE A 384 -3.21 4.50 -22.92
C ILE A 384 -2.68 4.61 -24.36
N PRO A 385 -3.37 4.08 -25.40
CA PRO A 385 -2.88 4.22 -26.77
C PRO A 385 -2.80 5.68 -27.26
N LEU A 386 -3.57 6.60 -26.65
CA LEU A 386 -3.60 8.01 -27.03
C LEU A 386 -2.61 8.88 -26.25
N LYS A 387 -2.33 8.54 -24.98
CA LYS A 387 -1.64 9.44 -24.04
C LYS A 387 -0.55 8.74 -23.20
N GLY A 388 -0.29 7.47 -23.43
CA GLY A 388 0.71 6.70 -22.66
C GLY A 388 0.44 6.72 -21.14
N ALA A 389 1.47 6.98 -20.35
CA ALA A 389 1.41 7.03 -18.90
C ALA A 389 0.40 8.07 -18.37
N GLU A 390 0.21 9.19 -19.07
CA GLU A 390 -0.82 10.18 -18.73
C GLU A 390 -2.22 9.57 -18.83
N GLY A 391 -2.48 8.76 -19.86
CA GLY A 391 -3.76 8.08 -20.06
C GLY A 391 -4.08 7.15 -18.88
N ALA A 392 -3.11 6.32 -18.46
CA ALA A 392 -3.23 5.46 -17.29
C ALA A 392 -3.47 6.26 -16.00
N ALA A 393 -2.74 7.35 -15.81
CA ALA A 393 -2.89 8.20 -14.64
C ALA A 393 -4.28 8.85 -14.54
N ILE A 394 -4.84 9.31 -15.68
CA ILE A 394 -6.21 9.84 -15.75
C ILE A 394 -7.23 8.74 -15.43
N ALA A 395 -7.05 7.52 -15.95
CA ALA A 395 -7.92 6.38 -15.66
C ALA A 395 -7.91 6.04 -14.17
N THR A 396 -6.73 6.05 -13.53
CA THR A 396 -6.58 5.88 -12.08
C THR A 396 -7.33 6.94 -11.31
N VAL A 397 -7.17 8.24 -11.63
CA VAL A 397 -7.90 9.33 -10.97
C VAL A 397 -9.41 9.12 -11.06
N ALA A 398 -9.92 8.90 -12.28
CA ALA A 398 -11.35 8.71 -12.50
C ALA A 398 -11.91 7.52 -11.69
N THR A 399 -11.17 6.41 -11.67
CA THR A 399 -11.53 5.21 -10.91
C THR A 399 -11.55 5.46 -9.41
N GLN A 400 -10.50 6.10 -8.87
CA GLN A 400 -10.41 6.37 -7.43
C GLN A 400 -11.50 7.34 -6.95
N PHE A 401 -11.83 8.36 -7.76
CA PHE A 401 -12.95 9.24 -7.45
C PHE A 401 -14.29 8.51 -7.51
N LEU A 402 -14.54 7.66 -8.53
CA LEU A 402 -15.76 6.85 -8.60
C LEU A 402 -15.92 5.99 -7.35
N VAL A 403 -14.87 5.23 -6.99
CA VAL A 403 -14.88 4.33 -5.81
C VAL A 403 -15.12 5.13 -4.54
N THR A 404 -14.43 6.26 -4.35
CA THR A 404 -14.55 7.09 -3.16
C THR A 404 -15.92 7.71 -3.03
N ILE A 405 -16.45 8.31 -4.09
CA ILE A 405 -17.79 8.92 -4.09
C ILE A 405 -18.86 7.86 -3.82
N SER A 406 -18.74 6.69 -4.46
CA SER A 406 -19.67 5.58 -4.23
C SER A 406 -19.65 5.09 -2.77
N GLN A 407 -18.46 5.00 -2.16
CA GLN A 407 -18.33 4.64 -0.74
C GLN A 407 -18.89 5.73 0.18
N ILE A 408 -18.68 7.01 -0.11
CA ILE A 408 -19.27 8.13 0.63
C ILE A 408 -20.81 8.03 0.58
N CYS A 409 -21.39 7.91 -0.61
CA CYS A 409 -22.83 7.78 -0.81
C CYS A 409 -23.40 6.57 -0.03
N LEU A 410 -22.77 5.40 -0.17
CA LEU A 410 -23.19 4.18 0.51
C LEU A 410 -23.15 4.34 2.04
N ALA A 411 -22.06 4.89 2.58
CA ALA A 411 -21.91 5.11 4.02
C ALA A 411 -22.93 6.11 4.56
N HIS A 412 -23.16 7.23 3.87
CA HIS A 412 -24.18 8.21 4.25
C HIS A 412 -25.59 7.61 4.26
N LEU A 413 -25.94 6.83 3.25
CA LEU A 413 -27.24 6.14 3.19
C LEU A 413 -27.39 5.11 4.29
N GLN A 414 -26.36 4.31 4.52
CA GLN A 414 -26.43 3.20 5.48
C GLN A 414 -26.35 3.62 6.95
N MET A 415 -25.56 4.68 7.25
CA MET A 415 -25.33 5.16 8.62
C MET A 415 -26.11 6.44 8.95
N LYS A 416 -26.91 6.95 8.00
CA LYS A 416 -27.68 8.20 8.14
C LYS A 416 -26.79 9.38 8.58
N LEU A 417 -25.58 9.46 8.01
CA LEU A 417 -24.64 10.54 8.32
C LEU A 417 -25.15 11.85 7.70
N GLN A 418 -25.01 12.94 8.45
CA GLN A 418 -25.31 14.28 7.93
C GLN A 418 -24.10 14.84 7.18
N ILE A 419 -24.35 15.52 6.07
CA ILE A 419 -23.31 16.23 5.32
C ILE A 419 -22.91 17.48 6.11
N ASN A 420 -21.61 17.61 6.41
CA ASN A 420 -21.11 18.81 7.08
C ASN A 420 -20.65 19.84 6.06
N HIS A 421 -21.57 20.71 5.63
CA HIS A 421 -21.30 21.79 4.66
C HIS A 421 -20.19 22.75 5.12
N SER A 422 -20.11 23.00 6.44
CA SER A 422 -19.04 23.84 7.01
C SER A 422 -17.66 23.21 6.82
N LEU A 423 -17.53 21.87 7.00
CA LEU A 423 -16.27 21.19 6.74
C LEU A 423 -15.89 21.24 5.26
N ILE A 424 -16.85 21.06 4.35
CA ILE A 424 -16.60 21.14 2.92
C ILE A 424 -16.10 22.55 2.54
N ALA A 425 -16.80 23.59 2.97
CA ALA A 425 -16.39 24.97 2.71
C ALA A 425 -14.99 25.28 3.27
N LYS A 426 -14.74 24.90 4.53
CA LYS A 426 -13.42 25.06 5.16
C LYS A 426 -12.32 24.29 4.42
N SER A 427 -12.60 23.09 3.91
CA SER A 427 -11.63 22.27 3.16
C SER A 427 -11.29 22.91 1.80
N ILE A 428 -12.26 23.51 1.11
CA ILE A 428 -12.02 24.23 -0.14
C ILE A 428 -11.14 25.46 0.13
N VAL A 429 -11.48 26.26 1.14
CA VAL A 429 -10.68 27.43 1.53
C VAL A 429 -9.28 27.02 1.96
N PHE A 430 -9.17 25.95 2.73
CA PHE A 430 -7.89 25.38 3.15
C PHE A 430 -7.03 24.98 1.95
N GLY A 431 -7.57 24.22 0.99
CA GLY A 431 -6.85 23.83 -0.22
C GLY A 431 -6.39 25.02 -1.04
N PHE A 432 -7.24 26.05 -1.20
CA PHE A 432 -6.89 27.28 -1.91
C PHE A 432 -5.73 28.03 -1.21
N LEU A 433 -5.83 28.23 0.10
CA LEU A 433 -4.78 28.93 0.87
C LEU A 433 -3.47 28.15 0.92
N CYS A 434 -3.51 26.82 1.03
CA CYS A 434 -2.32 25.97 0.94
C CYS A 434 -1.65 26.10 -0.43
N THR A 435 -2.44 26.07 -1.51
CA THR A 435 -1.90 26.21 -2.87
C THR A 435 -1.27 27.57 -3.07
N LEU A 436 -1.94 28.64 -2.65
CA LEU A 436 -1.40 30.00 -2.71
C LEU A 436 -0.10 30.12 -1.91
N SER A 437 -0.08 29.62 -0.67
CA SER A 437 1.11 29.62 0.18
C SER A 437 2.26 28.84 -0.47
N ALA A 438 2.01 27.64 -1.00
CA ALA A 438 3.04 26.83 -1.63
C ALA A 438 3.63 27.52 -2.87
N ILE A 439 2.80 28.17 -3.71
CA ILE A 439 3.27 28.94 -4.88
C ILE A 439 4.10 30.14 -4.43
N LEU A 440 3.68 30.87 -3.40
CA LEU A 440 4.44 32.02 -2.87
C LEU A 440 5.82 31.60 -2.34
N TRP A 441 5.88 30.50 -1.59
CA TRP A 441 7.16 29.98 -1.11
C TRP A 441 8.03 29.44 -2.25
N HIS A 442 7.47 28.75 -3.22
CA HIS A 442 8.20 28.26 -4.39
C HIS A 442 8.87 29.39 -5.17
N ASN A 443 8.19 30.54 -5.30
CA ASN A 443 8.68 31.73 -5.99
C ASN A 443 9.51 32.68 -5.09
N SER A 444 9.79 32.31 -3.85
CA SER A 444 10.50 33.17 -2.89
C SER A 444 12.02 33.34 -3.13
N GLY A 445 12.59 32.59 -4.08
CA GLY A 445 14.03 32.55 -4.35
C GLY A 445 14.85 31.74 -3.34
N LEU A 446 14.20 31.11 -2.35
CA LEU A 446 14.85 30.17 -1.44
C LEU A 446 15.09 28.82 -2.14
N TYR A 447 16.04 28.04 -1.60
CA TYR A 447 16.27 26.68 -2.10
C TYR A 447 14.99 25.85 -1.93
N TRP A 448 14.63 25.07 -2.97
CA TRP A 448 13.33 24.42 -3.09
C TRP A 448 12.95 23.53 -1.89
N THR A 449 13.92 22.86 -1.24
CA THR A 449 13.64 22.01 -0.07
C THR A 449 13.22 22.84 1.15
N ILE A 450 13.85 24.03 1.34
CA ILE A 450 13.47 24.96 2.40
C ILE A 450 12.07 25.52 2.13
N SER A 451 11.83 25.97 0.90
CA SER A 451 10.52 26.48 0.46
C SER A 451 9.42 25.42 0.66
N MET A 452 9.70 24.17 0.32
CA MET A 452 8.78 23.06 0.51
C MET A 452 8.48 22.81 1.99
N ALA A 453 9.51 22.82 2.86
CA ALA A 453 9.32 22.66 4.29
C ALA A 453 8.49 23.80 4.90
N LEU A 454 8.74 25.05 4.50
CA LEU A 454 7.95 26.20 4.90
C LEU A 454 6.51 26.09 4.42
N SER A 455 6.28 25.65 3.18
CA SER A 455 4.92 25.42 2.64
C SER A 455 4.14 24.40 3.50
N ILE A 456 4.78 23.31 3.92
CA ILE A 456 4.16 22.29 4.80
C ILE A 456 3.81 22.92 6.17
N LEU A 457 4.73 23.66 6.78
CA LEU A 457 4.50 24.32 8.08
C LEU A 457 3.36 25.33 7.99
N PHE A 458 3.30 26.12 6.91
CA PHE A 458 2.21 27.05 6.68
C PHE A 458 0.85 26.36 6.48
N CYS A 459 0.80 25.27 5.70
CA CYS A 459 -0.43 24.47 5.57
C CYS A 459 -0.92 23.95 6.93
N LEU A 460 -0.02 23.46 7.78
CA LEU A 460 -0.38 23.05 9.15
C LEU A 460 -0.92 24.23 9.97
N GLY A 461 -0.26 25.39 9.89
CA GLY A 461 -0.72 26.62 10.55
C GLY A 461 -2.11 27.08 10.07
N ILE A 462 -2.34 27.10 8.76
CA ILE A 462 -3.64 27.44 8.16
C ILE A 462 -4.74 26.49 8.65
N SER A 463 -4.44 25.19 8.79
CA SER A 463 -5.41 24.19 9.26
C SER A 463 -5.93 24.49 10.67
N LEU A 464 -5.04 24.98 11.56
CA LEU A 464 -5.36 25.41 12.91
C LEU A 464 -6.17 26.72 12.92
N LEU A 465 -5.77 27.69 12.09
CA LEU A 465 -6.45 29.00 12.00
C LEU A 465 -7.89 28.87 11.48
N LEU A 466 -8.12 28.01 10.49
CA LEU A 466 -9.45 27.76 9.95
C LEU A 466 -10.31 26.86 10.85
N GLY A 467 -9.72 26.28 11.91
CA GLY A 467 -10.39 25.33 12.77
C GLY A 467 -10.85 24.08 12.00
N VAL A 468 -10.08 23.65 11.00
CA VAL A 468 -10.27 22.35 10.36
C VAL A 468 -9.84 21.28 11.35
N VAL A 469 -8.69 21.48 12.02
CA VAL A 469 -8.25 20.69 13.17
C VAL A 469 -8.43 21.54 14.43
N ASP A 470 -9.19 21.05 15.40
CA ASP A 470 -9.40 21.71 16.69
C ASP A 470 -8.40 21.18 17.74
N LYS A 471 -7.87 22.07 18.58
CA LYS A 471 -6.95 21.72 19.69
C LYS A 471 -7.56 20.67 20.64
N ASN A 472 -8.87 20.67 20.77
CA ASN A 472 -9.61 19.73 21.63
C ASN A 472 -9.83 18.34 21.01
N MET A 473 -9.50 18.14 19.71
CA MET A 473 -9.69 16.85 19.04
C MET A 473 -8.89 15.71 19.66
N LEU A 474 -7.65 15.99 20.05
CA LEU A 474 -6.78 15.00 20.70
C LEU A 474 -7.30 14.60 22.10
N SER A 475 -7.89 15.54 22.84
CA SER A 475 -8.47 15.27 24.14
C SER A 475 -9.77 14.47 24.06
N THR A 476 -10.54 14.64 22.99
CA THR A 476 -11.78 13.85 22.76
C THR A 476 -11.45 12.40 22.43
N LEU A 477 -10.41 12.15 21.63
CA LEU A 477 -9.93 10.79 21.36
C LEU A 477 -9.34 10.12 22.60
N GLN A 478 -8.68 10.88 23.49
CA GLN A 478 -8.15 10.37 24.75
C GLN A 478 -9.26 10.03 25.76
N LYS A 479 -10.34 10.81 25.83
CA LYS A 479 -11.50 10.55 26.71
C LYS A 479 -12.28 9.32 26.29
N GLN A 480 -12.52 9.12 24.99
CA GLN A 480 -13.16 7.91 24.47
C GLN A 480 -12.35 6.63 24.72
N ASN A 481 -11.02 6.71 24.74
CA ASN A 481 -10.14 5.57 25.09
C ASN A 481 -10.02 5.33 26.60
N ALA A 482 -10.40 6.28 27.45
CA ALA A 482 -10.39 6.14 28.92
C ALA A 482 -11.71 5.57 29.48
N GLU A 483 -12.80 5.68 28.72
CA GLU A 483 -14.13 5.17 29.06
C GLU A 483 -14.45 3.81 28.41
N SER A 484 -13.58 3.30 27.52
CA SER A 484 -13.64 1.96 26.91
C SER A 484 -12.67 0.99 27.60
#